data_d9274bce85a824f984632b3ec86edda7
#
_entry.id   d9274bce85a824f984632b3ec86edda7
#
_cell.length_a   1.000
_cell.length_b   1.000
_cell.length_c   1.000
_cell.angle_alpha   90.00
_cell.angle_beta   90.00
_cell.angle_gamma   90.00
#
_symmetry.space_group_name_H-M   'P 1'
#
loop_
_entity.id
_entity.type
_entity.pdbx_description
1 polymer ?
#
loop_
_entity_poly.entity_id
_entity_poly.type
_entity_poly.pdbx_seq_one_letter_code
_entity_poly.pdbx_strand_id
1 'polypeptide(L)'
;MLTEFITWTANPALYDGFIEIRWYGLFFAIGFIVGYNMMERMFRHEQVNLKWLDSLFIYVVTATVLGARLGHCLFYAWDYYSQHPLEILKVWEGGLASHGGAIGIIIAIWLYSRRVTHRNMLWTFDRLVVPVALVAALIRTGNLMNHEIYGHVTTLPWGFRFIQNLSEWMKGAAPIFTEPSHPTQIYEALCYLLLFGLLLYMYWKRNAEEREGLIFGTFLIGIFLPRFCIEFIKNNQEVFEETMLLNMGQLLSIPFVIAGVWLVIRALSRPRVPIKFAKEKKK
;
A
#
# COMPACT_ATOMS: atom_id res chain seq x y z
N MET A 1 -31.56 24.02 -6.04
CA MET A 1 -30.62 23.92 -4.90
C MET A 1 -29.22 23.96 -5.50
N LEU A 2 -28.40 24.96 -5.15
CA LEU A 2 -26.99 24.96 -5.49
C LEU A 2 -26.37 23.88 -4.64
N THR A 3 -25.90 22.78 -5.26
CA THR A 3 -25.11 21.77 -4.59
C THR A 3 -23.79 22.41 -4.16
N GLU A 4 -23.62 22.67 -2.86
CA GLU A 4 -22.36 23.14 -2.32
C GLU A 4 -21.38 21.96 -2.34
N PHE A 5 -20.48 21.96 -3.32
CA PHE A 5 -19.38 21.00 -3.39
C PHE A 5 -18.33 21.30 -2.31
N ILE A 6 -17.60 20.28 -1.91
CA ILE A 6 -16.57 20.40 -0.87
C ILE A 6 -15.30 20.99 -1.49
N THR A 7 -14.95 22.22 -1.10
CA THR A 7 -13.67 22.81 -1.49
C THR A 7 -12.57 22.35 -0.56
N TRP A 8 -11.64 21.54 -1.08
CA TRP A 8 -10.56 20.95 -0.31
C TRP A 8 -9.33 21.85 -0.34
N THR A 9 -8.96 22.41 0.80
CA THR A 9 -7.84 23.36 0.96
C THR A 9 -6.85 22.93 2.03
N ALA A 10 -6.76 21.61 2.30
CA ALA A 10 -5.79 21.10 3.25
C ALA A 10 -4.35 21.34 2.75
N ASN A 11 -3.49 21.87 3.61
CA ASN A 11 -2.09 22.05 3.27
C ASN A 11 -1.39 20.68 3.30
N PRO A 12 -0.68 20.26 2.22
CA PRO A 12 0.11 19.02 2.20
C PRO A 12 1.22 19.00 3.22
N ALA A 13 1.79 20.18 3.56
CA ALA A 13 2.79 20.30 4.60
C ALA A 13 2.13 20.42 5.99
N LEU A 14 2.51 19.55 6.91
CA LEU A 14 2.20 19.67 8.33
C LEU A 14 3.08 20.75 8.98
N TYR A 15 4.31 20.84 8.54
CA TYR A 15 5.30 21.81 9.01
C TYR A 15 6.13 22.29 7.83
N ASP A 16 6.18 23.60 7.64
CA ASP A 16 6.92 24.27 6.58
C ASP A 16 8.05 25.13 7.25
N GLY A 17 9.17 24.49 7.58
CA GLY A 17 10.31 25.10 8.22
C GLY A 17 11.62 24.67 7.55
N PHE A 18 12.71 24.60 8.32
CA PHE A 18 14.02 24.16 7.82
C PHE A 18 13.97 22.78 7.13
N ILE A 19 13.09 21.90 7.61
CA ILE A 19 12.75 20.61 6.96
C ILE A 19 11.24 20.60 6.79
N GLU A 20 10.78 20.50 5.54
CA GLU A 20 9.36 20.35 5.22
C GLU A 20 8.89 18.94 5.63
N ILE A 21 7.88 18.87 6.50
CA ILE A 21 7.23 17.60 6.89
C ILE A 21 5.86 17.55 6.24
N ARG A 22 5.69 16.62 5.30
CA ARG A 22 4.42 16.37 4.62
C ARG A 22 3.60 15.28 5.29
N TRP A 23 2.28 15.43 5.26
CA TRP A 23 1.35 14.43 5.75
C TRP A 23 1.59 13.05 5.13
N TYR A 24 1.88 12.99 3.84
CA TYR A 24 2.16 11.73 3.14
C TYR A 24 3.32 10.96 3.77
N GLY A 25 4.44 11.62 3.99
CA GLY A 25 5.61 11.02 4.64
C GLY A 25 5.33 10.62 6.09
N LEU A 26 4.56 11.45 6.83
CA LEU A 26 4.17 11.16 8.20
C LEU A 26 3.28 9.91 8.27
N PHE A 27 2.26 9.79 7.41
CA PHE A 27 1.40 8.62 7.36
C PHE A 27 2.17 7.35 7.00
N PHE A 28 3.16 7.47 6.12
CA PHE A 28 4.04 6.36 5.79
C PHE A 28 4.88 5.90 7.00
N ALA A 29 5.48 6.85 7.74
CA ALA A 29 6.25 6.58 8.95
C ALA A 29 5.37 5.97 10.07
N ILE A 30 4.17 6.53 10.31
CA ILE A 30 3.19 5.99 11.25
C ILE A 30 2.83 4.56 10.86
N GLY A 31 2.65 4.31 9.56
CA GLY A 31 2.36 2.97 9.03
C GLY A 31 3.42 1.94 9.41
N PHE A 32 4.71 2.28 9.33
CA PHE A 32 5.79 1.39 9.76
C PHE A 32 5.78 1.16 11.27
N ILE A 33 5.60 2.21 12.08
CA ILE A 33 5.58 2.10 13.55
C ILE A 33 4.41 1.23 14.00
N VAL A 34 3.21 1.51 13.50
CA VAL A 34 2.00 0.75 13.83
C VAL A 34 2.13 -0.69 13.31
N GLY A 35 2.64 -0.85 12.08
CA GLY A 35 2.87 -2.15 11.48
C GLY A 35 3.81 -3.02 12.30
N TYR A 36 4.93 -2.47 12.75
CA TYR A 36 5.88 -3.17 13.62
C TYR A 36 5.22 -3.61 14.94
N ASN A 37 4.53 -2.68 15.63
CA ASN A 37 3.84 -3.00 16.90
C ASN A 37 2.74 -4.06 16.74
N MET A 38 2.02 -4.04 15.62
CA MET A 38 0.99 -5.05 15.33
C MET A 38 1.63 -6.43 15.10
N MET A 39 2.68 -6.48 14.29
CA MET A 39 3.43 -7.70 14.03
C MET A 39 4.07 -8.26 15.30
N GLU A 40 4.59 -7.40 16.18
CA GLU A 40 5.10 -7.81 17.47
C GLU A 40 4.05 -8.50 18.33
N ARG A 41 2.84 -7.93 18.40
CA ARG A 41 1.70 -8.55 19.12
C ARG A 41 1.33 -9.90 18.54
N MET A 42 1.31 -10.04 17.20
CA MET A 42 1.05 -11.31 16.52
C MET A 42 2.14 -12.34 16.83
N PHE A 43 3.42 -11.96 16.76
CA PHE A 43 4.55 -12.85 17.03
C PHE A 43 4.56 -13.31 18.51
N ARG A 44 4.24 -12.42 19.45
CA ARG A 44 4.08 -12.78 20.88
C ARG A 44 2.91 -13.73 21.07
N HIS A 45 1.77 -13.49 20.41
CA HIS A 45 0.59 -14.36 20.46
C HIS A 45 0.92 -15.76 19.96
N GLU A 46 1.66 -15.89 18.88
CA GLU A 46 2.10 -17.15 18.29
C GLU A 46 3.33 -17.75 18.95
N GLN A 47 3.90 -17.10 19.96
CA GLN A 47 5.14 -17.49 20.64
C GLN A 47 6.33 -17.64 19.68
N VAL A 48 6.38 -16.82 18.65
CA VAL A 48 7.47 -16.78 17.67
C VAL A 48 8.64 -15.94 18.19
N ASN A 49 9.85 -16.28 17.78
CA ASN A 49 11.05 -15.54 18.17
C ASN A 49 11.01 -14.10 17.62
N LEU A 50 11.07 -13.11 18.52
CA LEU A 50 11.03 -11.71 18.15
C LEU A 50 12.22 -11.25 17.30
N LYS A 51 13.37 -11.94 17.35
CA LYS A 51 14.50 -11.67 16.43
C LYS A 51 14.12 -11.87 14.97
N TRP A 52 13.12 -12.72 14.70
CA TRP A 52 12.59 -12.87 13.34
C TRP A 52 11.83 -11.63 12.90
N LEU A 53 11.14 -10.94 13.81
CA LEU A 53 10.46 -9.69 13.50
C LEU A 53 11.46 -8.58 13.16
N ASP A 54 12.52 -8.42 13.95
CA ASP A 54 13.57 -7.44 13.68
C ASP A 54 14.21 -7.68 12.30
N SER A 55 14.50 -8.95 12.01
CA SER A 55 15.01 -9.35 10.69
C SER A 55 13.99 -9.01 9.59
N LEU A 56 12.70 -9.36 9.77
CA LEU A 56 11.65 -9.06 8.79
C LEU A 56 11.55 -7.57 8.51
N PHE A 57 11.61 -6.75 9.55
CA PHE A 57 11.55 -5.30 9.43
C PHE A 57 12.70 -4.77 8.55
N ILE A 58 13.94 -5.21 8.82
CA ILE A 58 15.11 -4.84 8.00
C ILE A 58 14.92 -5.29 6.54
N TYR A 59 14.50 -6.54 6.32
CA TYR A 59 14.26 -7.07 4.97
C TYR A 59 13.21 -6.24 4.22
N VAL A 60 12.08 -5.93 4.85
CA VAL A 60 10.97 -5.19 4.22
C VAL A 60 11.36 -3.74 3.95
N VAL A 61 11.93 -3.02 4.92
CA VAL A 61 12.34 -1.61 4.75
C VAL A 61 13.38 -1.48 3.65
N THR A 62 14.44 -2.29 3.71
CA THR A 62 15.50 -2.27 2.69
C THR A 62 14.94 -2.58 1.30
N ALA A 63 14.11 -3.61 1.21
CA ALA A 63 13.52 -4.02 -0.06
C ALA A 63 12.54 -2.98 -0.61
N THR A 64 11.78 -2.30 0.25
CA THR A 64 10.88 -1.22 -0.18
C THR A 64 11.66 -0.08 -0.81
N VAL A 65 12.72 0.40 -0.14
CA VAL A 65 13.51 1.53 -0.62
C VAL A 65 14.29 1.15 -1.89
N LEU A 66 15.05 0.06 -1.85
CA LEU A 66 15.87 -0.38 -2.98
C LEU A 66 15.02 -0.80 -4.17
N GLY A 67 13.94 -1.55 -3.91
CA GLY A 67 13.04 -2.00 -4.96
C GLY A 67 12.31 -0.85 -5.63
N ALA A 68 11.80 0.12 -4.86
CA ALA A 68 11.14 1.30 -5.41
C ALA A 68 12.10 2.15 -6.25
N ARG A 69 13.34 2.34 -5.78
CA ARG A 69 14.37 3.09 -6.53
C ARG A 69 14.77 2.38 -7.81
N LEU A 70 15.11 1.11 -7.72
CA LEU A 70 15.47 0.30 -8.90
C LEU A 70 14.32 0.23 -9.90
N GLY A 71 13.08 0.06 -9.41
CA GLY A 71 11.90 0.06 -10.27
C GLY A 71 11.74 1.37 -11.04
N HIS A 72 11.96 2.51 -10.38
CA HIS A 72 11.93 3.80 -11.06
C HIS A 72 13.06 3.91 -12.11
N CYS A 73 14.29 3.62 -11.73
CA CYS A 73 15.44 3.74 -12.63
C CYS A 73 15.32 2.83 -13.86
N LEU A 74 14.82 1.60 -13.68
CA LEU A 74 14.75 0.61 -14.75
C LEU A 74 13.54 0.80 -15.67
N PHE A 75 12.38 1.21 -15.14
CA PHE A 75 11.13 1.24 -15.91
C PHE A 75 10.76 2.64 -16.40
N TYR A 76 11.18 3.71 -15.71
CA TYR A 76 10.73 5.07 -16.03
C TYR A 76 11.83 6.02 -16.49
N ALA A 77 13.10 5.75 -16.16
CA ALA A 77 14.18 6.67 -16.46
C ALA A 77 15.49 5.96 -16.85
N TRP A 78 15.38 4.81 -17.54
CA TRP A 78 16.54 4.00 -17.93
C TRP A 78 17.55 4.77 -18.80
N ASP A 79 17.06 5.59 -19.74
CA ASP A 79 17.92 6.36 -20.65
C ASP A 79 18.85 7.30 -19.88
N TYR A 80 18.38 7.88 -18.79
CA TYR A 80 19.18 8.74 -17.91
C TYR A 80 20.11 7.92 -17.02
N TYR A 81 19.58 6.94 -16.28
CA TYR A 81 20.37 6.21 -15.29
C TYR A 81 21.39 5.24 -15.89
N SER A 82 21.20 4.79 -17.12
CA SER A 82 22.21 4.02 -17.86
C SER A 82 23.50 4.82 -18.12
N GLN A 83 23.38 6.15 -18.26
CA GLN A 83 24.50 7.06 -18.44
C GLN A 83 25.06 7.60 -17.12
N HIS A 84 24.26 7.59 -16.04
CA HIS A 84 24.62 8.12 -14.72
C HIS A 84 24.38 7.06 -13.60
N PRO A 85 25.07 5.91 -13.62
CA PRO A 85 24.74 4.78 -12.72
C PRO A 85 24.92 5.09 -11.24
N LEU A 86 25.81 6.01 -10.87
CA LEU A 86 26.00 6.42 -9.47
C LEU A 86 24.80 7.17 -8.90
N GLU A 87 23.99 7.78 -9.75
CA GLU A 87 22.80 8.51 -9.31
C GLU A 87 21.65 7.58 -8.90
N ILE A 88 21.71 6.29 -9.26
CA ILE A 88 20.79 5.27 -8.75
C ILE A 88 20.83 5.22 -7.23
N LEU A 89 21.97 5.48 -6.60
CA LEU A 89 22.16 5.43 -5.15
C LEU A 89 21.53 6.62 -4.41
N LYS A 90 21.20 7.70 -5.11
CA LYS A 90 20.64 8.92 -4.52
C LYS A 90 19.13 8.77 -4.29
N VAL A 91 18.74 7.90 -3.36
CA VAL A 91 17.32 7.61 -3.03
C VAL A 91 16.57 8.82 -2.45
N TRP A 92 17.28 9.80 -1.92
CA TRP A 92 16.75 11.03 -1.33
C TRP A 92 16.31 12.08 -2.36
N GLU A 93 16.69 11.93 -3.62
CA GLU A 93 16.26 12.83 -4.70
C GLU A 93 14.86 12.50 -5.27
N GLY A 94 14.18 11.49 -4.70
CA GLY A 94 12.90 11.02 -5.18
C GLY A 94 13.03 9.94 -6.26
N GLY A 95 12.06 9.84 -7.17
CA GLY A 95 12.04 8.79 -8.19
C GLY A 95 11.89 7.40 -7.58
N LEU A 96 10.73 7.13 -7.00
CA LEU A 96 10.39 5.86 -6.37
C LEU A 96 9.15 5.26 -7.05
N ALA A 97 9.25 4.04 -7.55
CA ALA A 97 8.16 3.32 -8.20
C ALA A 97 7.57 2.26 -7.27
N SER A 98 6.28 2.34 -6.99
CA SER A 98 5.59 1.41 -6.09
C SER A 98 5.65 -0.06 -6.57
N HIS A 99 5.63 -0.29 -7.88
CA HIS A 99 5.77 -1.63 -8.46
C HIS A 99 7.12 -2.27 -8.12
N GLY A 100 8.21 -1.49 -8.22
CA GLY A 100 9.54 -1.94 -7.84
C GLY A 100 9.62 -2.28 -6.35
N GLY A 101 9.00 -1.46 -5.49
CA GLY A 101 8.87 -1.73 -4.07
C GLY A 101 8.13 -3.05 -3.79
N ALA A 102 7.00 -3.30 -4.47
CA ALA A 102 6.24 -4.53 -4.31
C ALA A 102 7.04 -5.77 -4.73
N ILE A 103 7.72 -5.73 -5.87
CA ILE A 103 8.60 -6.81 -6.34
C ILE A 103 9.74 -7.04 -5.32
N GLY A 104 10.36 -5.96 -4.84
CA GLY A 104 11.41 -6.03 -3.83
C GLY A 104 10.94 -6.72 -2.55
N ILE A 105 9.75 -6.37 -2.04
CA ILE A 105 9.16 -7.00 -0.86
C ILE A 105 8.91 -8.50 -1.08
N ILE A 106 8.41 -8.91 -2.24
CA ILE A 106 8.19 -10.33 -2.55
C ILE A 106 9.51 -11.10 -2.50
N ILE A 107 10.58 -10.56 -3.12
CA ILE A 107 11.92 -11.15 -3.09
C ILE A 107 12.45 -11.18 -1.67
N ALA A 108 12.29 -10.11 -0.89
CA ALA A 108 12.74 -10.06 0.50
C ALA A 108 12.05 -11.09 1.38
N ILE A 109 10.74 -11.27 1.24
CA ILE A 109 9.99 -12.29 1.98
C ILE A 109 10.41 -13.71 1.56
N TRP A 110 10.70 -13.91 0.27
CA TRP A 110 11.25 -15.19 -0.20
C TRP A 110 12.61 -15.48 0.45
N LEU A 111 13.52 -14.51 0.47
CA LEU A 111 14.83 -14.65 1.13
C LEU A 111 14.68 -14.85 2.63
N TYR A 112 13.83 -14.08 3.29
CA TYR A 112 13.52 -14.19 4.71
C TYR A 112 12.96 -15.57 5.07
N SER A 113 12.03 -16.08 4.26
CA SER A 113 11.48 -17.43 4.40
C SER A 113 12.56 -18.51 4.31
N ARG A 114 13.53 -18.35 3.39
CA ARG A 114 14.61 -19.32 3.15
C ARG A 114 15.73 -19.26 4.17
N ARG A 115 16.07 -18.04 4.65
CA ARG A 115 17.29 -17.83 5.46
C ARG A 115 17.03 -17.66 6.95
N VAL A 116 15.83 -17.20 7.32
CA VAL A 116 15.53 -16.82 8.70
C VAL A 116 14.50 -17.76 9.33
N THR A 117 13.32 -17.89 8.73
CA THR A 117 12.22 -18.64 9.36
C THR A 117 12.16 -20.10 8.95
N HIS A 118 12.68 -20.45 7.78
CA HIS A 118 12.53 -21.77 7.14
C HIS A 118 11.05 -22.20 7.00
N ARG A 119 10.13 -21.22 6.90
CA ARG A 119 8.69 -21.42 6.77
C ARG A 119 8.21 -21.07 5.37
N ASN A 120 6.98 -21.47 5.06
CA ASN A 120 6.31 -21.04 3.84
C ASN A 120 6.18 -19.51 3.81
N MET A 121 6.42 -18.88 2.66
CA MET A 121 6.21 -17.45 2.46
C MET A 121 4.79 -16.99 2.84
N LEU A 122 3.78 -17.82 2.60
CA LEU A 122 2.38 -17.51 2.93
C LEU A 122 2.18 -17.29 4.43
N TRP A 123 2.95 -17.99 5.29
CA TRP A 123 2.93 -17.73 6.72
C TRP A 123 3.32 -16.29 7.05
N THR A 124 4.35 -15.76 6.39
CA THR A 124 4.79 -14.37 6.57
C THR A 124 3.78 -13.38 5.98
N PHE A 125 3.29 -13.66 4.76
CA PHE A 125 2.31 -12.79 4.11
C PHE A 125 1.01 -12.67 4.91
N ASP A 126 0.48 -13.77 5.46
CA ASP A 126 -0.77 -13.75 6.25
C ASP A 126 -0.69 -12.80 7.45
N ARG A 127 0.50 -12.57 8.01
CA ARG A 127 0.71 -11.64 9.13
C ARG A 127 0.98 -10.23 8.63
N LEU A 128 1.86 -10.10 7.64
CA LEU A 128 2.31 -8.81 7.13
C LEU A 128 1.18 -8.01 6.48
N VAL A 129 0.27 -8.65 5.77
CA VAL A 129 -0.80 -7.94 5.04
C VAL A 129 -1.84 -7.31 5.95
N VAL A 130 -1.96 -7.75 7.21
CA VAL A 130 -2.89 -7.14 8.16
C VAL A 130 -2.53 -5.67 8.42
N PRO A 131 -1.32 -5.32 8.90
CA PRO A 131 -0.92 -3.92 9.02
C PRO A 131 -0.80 -3.22 7.66
N VAL A 132 -0.43 -3.92 6.58
CA VAL A 132 -0.32 -3.32 5.24
C VAL A 132 -1.67 -2.80 4.73
N ALA A 133 -2.79 -3.42 5.07
CA ALA A 133 -4.11 -2.89 4.73
C ALA A 133 -4.36 -1.51 5.38
N LEU A 134 -3.95 -1.32 6.64
CA LEU A 134 -4.01 -0.01 7.30
C LEU A 134 -3.06 1.00 6.62
N VAL A 135 -1.84 0.58 6.31
CA VAL A 135 -0.87 1.43 5.61
C VAL A 135 -1.41 1.88 4.25
N ALA A 136 -2.07 0.98 3.52
CA ALA A 136 -2.70 1.31 2.25
C ALA A 136 -3.77 2.41 2.42
N ALA A 137 -4.60 2.36 3.47
CA ALA A 137 -5.56 3.40 3.78
C ALA A 137 -4.88 4.74 4.13
N LEU A 138 -3.81 4.70 4.93
CA LEU A 138 -3.03 5.89 5.29
C LEU A 138 -2.37 6.53 4.06
N ILE A 139 -1.86 5.73 3.12
CA ILE A 139 -1.29 6.22 1.86
C ILE A 139 -2.37 6.93 1.04
N ARG A 140 -3.60 6.38 0.95
CA ARG A 140 -4.70 7.06 0.25
C ARG A 140 -5.11 8.37 0.92
N THR A 141 -5.09 8.42 2.24
CA THR A 141 -5.26 9.67 2.98
C THR A 141 -4.14 10.66 2.67
N GLY A 142 -2.90 10.19 2.52
CA GLY A 142 -1.77 11.01 2.08
C GLY A 142 -1.96 11.57 0.67
N ASN A 143 -2.47 10.77 -0.28
CA ASN A 143 -2.81 11.26 -1.63
C ASN A 143 -3.90 12.34 -1.59
N LEU A 144 -4.90 12.21 -0.71
CA LEU A 144 -5.91 13.24 -0.48
C LEU A 144 -5.28 14.56 0.00
N MET A 145 -4.35 14.49 0.95
CA MET A 145 -3.61 15.67 1.44
C MET A 145 -2.76 16.32 0.35
N ASN A 146 -2.25 15.53 -0.59
CA ASN A 146 -1.46 16.01 -1.73
C ASN A 146 -2.33 16.47 -2.92
N HIS A 147 -3.66 16.48 -2.82
CA HIS A 147 -4.58 16.84 -3.91
C HIS A 147 -4.36 16.03 -5.20
N GLU A 148 -3.94 14.78 -5.10
CA GLU A 148 -3.57 13.93 -6.24
C GLU A 148 -4.45 12.67 -6.32
N ILE A 149 -4.50 12.03 -7.51
CA ILE A 149 -5.17 10.74 -7.72
C ILE A 149 -6.69 10.81 -7.45
N TYR A 150 -7.34 11.91 -7.80
CA TYR A 150 -8.79 12.05 -7.75
C TYR A 150 -9.46 11.51 -9.03
N GLY A 151 -10.78 11.40 -9.00
CA GLY A 151 -11.55 10.83 -10.11
C GLY A 151 -12.11 11.87 -11.09
N HIS A 152 -12.95 11.38 -12.02
CA HIS A 152 -13.62 12.18 -13.01
C HIS A 152 -14.54 13.26 -12.38
N VAL A 153 -14.90 14.24 -13.18
CA VAL A 153 -15.88 15.27 -12.80
C VAL A 153 -17.21 14.62 -12.40
N THR A 154 -17.82 15.14 -11.34
CA THR A 154 -19.08 14.62 -10.79
C THR A 154 -20.04 15.72 -10.42
N THR A 155 -21.32 15.44 -10.52
CA THR A 155 -22.41 16.30 -10.03
C THR A 155 -22.93 15.87 -8.64
N LEU A 156 -22.31 14.85 -8.04
CA LEU A 156 -22.72 14.35 -6.73
C LEU A 156 -22.42 15.37 -5.62
N PRO A 157 -23.29 15.50 -4.60
CA PRO A 157 -23.17 16.53 -3.57
C PRO A 157 -21.90 16.41 -2.71
N TRP A 158 -21.23 15.27 -2.73
CA TRP A 158 -19.94 15.05 -2.06
C TRP A 158 -18.75 15.13 -3.02
N GLY A 159 -18.88 15.77 -4.19
CA GLY A 159 -17.76 16.07 -5.08
C GLY A 159 -16.79 17.06 -4.44
N PHE A 160 -15.50 16.83 -4.65
CA PHE A 160 -14.41 17.67 -4.12
C PHE A 160 -13.82 18.53 -5.21
N ARG A 161 -13.50 19.79 -4.87
CA ARG A 161 -12.66 20.66 -5.69
C ARG A 161 -11.25 20.66 -5.12
N PHE A 162 -10.31 20.15 -5.90
CA PHE A 162 -8.90 20.04 -5.52
C PHE A 162 -8.09 21.20 -6.09
N ILE A 163 -6.97 21.56 -5.46
CA ILE A 163 -6.05 22.58 -5.96
C ILE A 163 -5.16 21.95 -7.03
N GLN A 164 -5.16 22.51 -8.25
CA GLN A 164 -4.36 22.04 -9.38
C GLN A 164 -2.93 22.60 -9.35
N ASN A 165 -2.79 23.88 -9.00
CA ASN A 165 -1.50 24.58 -8.93
C ASN A 165 -0.88 24.49 -7.53
N LEU A 166 -0.83 23.29 -6.97
CA LEU A 166 -0.45 23.05 -5.58
C LEU A 166 0.92 23.65 -5.21
N SER A 167 1.92 23.50 -6.08
CA SER A 167 3.27 24.01 -5.86
C SER A 167 3.35 25.52 -5.82
N GLU A 168 2.57 26.24 -6.65
CA GLU A 168 2.48 27.68 -6.67
C GLU A 168 1.66 28.17 -5.48
N TRP A 169 0.57 27.49 -5.16
CA TRP A 169 -0.26 27.82 -4.02
C TRP A 169 0.51 27.74 -2.72
N MET A 170 1.32 26.71 -2.52
CA MET A 170 2.18 26.58 -1.34
C MET A 170 3.24 27.70 -1.23
N LYS A 171 3.57 28.37 -2.35
CA LYS A 171 4.45 29.55 -2.40
C LYS A 171 3.69 30.87 -2.27
N GLY A 172 2.38 30.85 -2.00
CA GLY A 172 1.56 32.01 -1.77
C GLY A 172 0.75 32.50 -2.99
N ALA A 173 0.72 31.76 -4.11
CA ALA A 173 -0.15 32.06 -5.24
C ALA A 173 -1.62 31.74 -4.90
N ALA A 174 -2.56 32.38 -5.62
CA ALA A 174 -3.97 32.05 -5.51
C ALA A 174 -4.26 30.61 -5.97
N PRO A 175 -5.13 29.86 -5.28
CA PRO A 175 -5.44 28.50 -5.66
C PRO A 175 -6.30 28.44 -6.93
N ILE A 176 -5.95 27.52 -7.83
CA ILE A 176 -6.76 27.17 -9.00
C ILE A 176 -7.41 25.82 -8.70
N PHE A 177 -8.75 25.80 -8.67
CA PHE A 177 -9.49 24.59 -8.33
C PHE A 177 -9.90 23.78 -9.56
N THR A 178 -9.96 22.45 -9.38
CA THR A 178 -10.59 21.55 -10.35
C THR A 178 -12.11 21.80 -10.41
N GLU A 179 -12.75 21.31 -11.47
CA GLU A 179 -14.17 21.01 -11.42
C GLU A 179 -14.44 20.00 -10.29
N PRO A 180 -15.68 19.97 -9.73
CA PRO A 180 -16.04 19.01 -8.72
C PRO A 180 -15.77 17.57 -9.20
N SER A 181 -14.96 16.82 -8.48
CA SER A 181 -14.47 15.52 -8.90
C SER A 181 -14.69 14.46 -7.81
N HIS A 182 -14.74 13.19 -8.19
CA HIS A 182 -14.86 12.09 -7.24
C HIS A 182 -13.63 12.05 -6.32
N PRO A 183 -13.77 12.06 -4.98
CA PRO A 183 -12.66 11.86 -4.05
C PRO A 183 -12.30 10.37 -3.95
N THR A 184 -11.75 9.80 -5.02
CA THR A 184 -11.43 8.38 -5.12
C THR A 184 -10.46 7.91 -4.06
N GLN A 185 -9.60 8.81 -3.56
CA GLN A 185 -8.71 8.55 -2.42
C GLN A 185 -9.50 8.15 -1.17
N ILE A 186 -10.61 8.84 -0.89
CA ILE A 186 -11.49 8.54 0.26
C ILE A 186 -12.18 7.20 0.05
N TYR A 187 -12.66 6.91 -1.17
CA TYR A 187 -13.32 5.63 -1.47
C TYR A 187 -12.37 4.46 -1.27
N GLU A 188 -11.15 4.57 -1.80
CA GLU A 188 -10.12 3.53 -1.61
C GLU A 188 -9.71 3.41 -0.14
N ALA A 189 -9.52 4.53 0.58
CA ALA A 189 -9.16 4.52 2.00
C ALA A 189 -10.22 3.82 2.85
N LEU A 190 -11.50 4.08 2.61
CA LEU A 190 -12.60 3.42 3.33
C LEU A 190 -12.64 1.91 3.04
N CYS A 191 -12.50 1.50 1.78
CA CYS A 191 -12.41 0.08 1.42
C CYS A 191 -11.25 -0.61 2.14
N TYR A 192 -10.09 0.03 2.22
CA TYR A 192 -8.90 -0.54 2.86
C TYR A 192 -9.01 -0.55 4.39
N LEU A 193 -9.69 0.42 5.01
CA LEU A 193 -10.00 0.38 6.44
C LEU A 193 -10.99 -0.73 6.79
N LEU A 194 -12.02 -0.95 5.97
CA LEU A 194 -12.96 -2.06 6.13
C LEU A 194 -12.23 -3.41 5.97
N LEU A 195 -11.36 -3.52 4.98
CA LEU A 195 -10.51 -4.69 4.78
C LEU A 195 -9.62 -4.92 6.00
N PHE A 196 -8.95 -3.88 6.51
CA PHE A 196 -8.13 -3.96 7.70
C PHE A 196 -8.91 -4.52 8.90
N GLY A 197 -10.12 -4.00 9.16
CA GLY A 197 -11.01 -4.51 10.20
C GLY A 197 -11.38 -5.99 10.00
N LEU A 198 -11.67 -6.38 8.75
CA LEU A 198 -11.95 -7.77 8.38
C LEU A 198 -10.74 -8.68 8.65
N LEU A 199 -9.53 -8.30 8.22
CA LEU A 199 -8.32 -9.09 8.41
C LEU A 199 -7.96 -9.23 9.90
N LEU A 200 -8.14 -8.15 10.70
CA LEU A 200 -8.00 -8.22 12.16
C LEU A 200 -9.00 -9.21 12.78
N TYR A 201 -10.27 -9.14 12.38
CA TYR A 201 -11.29 -10.07 12.84
C TYR A 201 -10.95 -11.52 12.47
N MET A 202 -10.53 -11.75 11.23
CA MET A 202 -10.10 -13.06 10.74
C MET A 202 -8.94 -13.62 11.57
N TYR A 203 -7.92 -12.80 11.82
CA TYR A 203 -6.75 -13.19 12.59
C TYR A 203 -7.12 -13.47 14.06
N TRP A 204 -7.72 -12.51 14.79
CA TRP A 204 -7.90 -12.57 16.24
C TRP A 204 -9.12 -13.34 16.71
N LYS A 205 -10.14 -13.52 15.86
CA LYS A 205 -11.41 -14.13 16.24
C LYS A 205 -11.74 -15.41 15.49
N ARG A 206 -11.17 -15.62 14.31
CA ARG A 206 -11.50 -16.78 13.49
C ARG A 206 -10.34 -17.77 13.37
N ASN A 207 -9.19 -17.47 13.97
CA ASN A 207 -7.94 -18.23 13.86
C ASN A 207 -7.60 -18.54 12.38
N ALA A 208 -7.75 -17.52 11.53
CA ALA A 208 -7.52 -17.68 10.10
C ALA A 208 -6.05 -17.87 9.75
N GLU A 209 -5.16 -17.49 10.68
CA GLU A 209 -3.72 -17.69 10.61
C GLU A 209 -3.32 -19.17 10.63
N GLU A 210 -4.21 -20.07 11.06
CA GLU A 210 -4.03 -21.53 10.97
C GLU A 210 -4.25 -22.07 9.56
N ARG A 211 -4.67 -21.24 8.60
CA ARG A 211 -4.89 -21.58 7.20
C ARG A 211 -3.99 -20.74 6.31
N GLU A 212 -2.78 -21.22 6.07
CA GLU A 212 -1.78 -20.49 5.29
C GLU A 212 -2.30 -20.04 3.92
N GLY A 213 -2.23 -18.74 3.69
CA GLY A 213 -2.68 -18.06 2.48
C GLY A 213 -4.13 -17.57 2.54
N LEU A 214 -4.89 -17.82 3.61
CA LEU A 214 -6.28 -17.36 3.72
C LEU A 214 -6.35 -15.84 3.90
N ILE A 215 -5.57 -15.30 4.82
CA ILE A 215 -5.56 -13.86 5.12
C ILE A 215 -4.94 -13.11 3.94
N PHE A 216 -3.85 -13.63 3.37
CA PHE A 216 -3.22 -13.04 2.19
C PHE A 216 -4.12 -13.07 0.96
N GLY A 217 -4.81 -14.18 0.70
CA GLY A 217 -5.77 -14.27 -0.41
C GLY A 217 -6.93 -13.29 -0.25
N THR A 218 -7.48 -13.17 0.98
CA THR A 218 -8.53 -12.18 1.30
C THR A 218 -8.03 -10.74 1.11
N PHE A 219 -6.79 -10.46 1.50
CA PHE A 219 -6.15 -9.17 1.28
C PHE A 219 -6.04 -8.83 -0.21
N LEU A 220 -5.57 -9.76 -1.04
CA LEU A 220 -5.47 -9.53 -2.48
C LEU A 220 -6.83 -9.19 -3.10
N ILE A 221 -7.87 -9.94 -2.76
CA ILE A 221 -9.23 -9.65 -3.23
C ILE A 221 -9.67 -8.26 -2.71
N GLY A 222 -9.50 -8.00 -1.41
CA GLY A 222 -9.99 -6.78 -0.76
C GLY A 222 -9.26 -5.50 -1.16
N ILE A 223 -8.03 -5.58 -1.69
CA ILE A 223 -7.31 -4.43 -2.28
C ILE A 223 -7.67 -4.29 -3.77
N PHE A 224 -7.53 -5.36 -4.54
CA PHE A 224 -7.52 -5.25 -6.00
C PHE A 224 -8.91 -5.25 -6.62
N LEU A 225 -9.92 -5.87 -5.99
CA LEU A 225 -11.30 -5.80 -6.50
C LEU A 225 -11.91 -4.40 -6.35
N PRO A 226 -11.87 -3.72 -5.17
CA PRO A 226 -12.30 -2.33 -5.07
C PRO A 226 -11.50 -1.40 -5.98
N ARG A 227 -10.17 -1.61 -6.09
CA ARG A 227 -9.35 -0.83 -7.02
C ARG A 227 -9.84 -0.98 -8.46
N PHE A 228 -10.08 -2.20 -8.94
CA PHE A 228 -10.62 -2.43 -10.27
C PHE A 228 -11.94 -1.66 -10.52
N CYS A 229 -12.85 -1.68 -9.53
CA CYS A 229 -14.12 -0.97 -9.64
C CYS A 229 -13.96 0.57 -9.60
N ILE A 230 -13.10 1.08 -8.72
CA ILE A 230 -12.90 2.53 -8.56
C ILE A 230 -12.16 3.12 -9.76
N GLU A 231 -11.29 2.36 -10.44
CA GLU A 231 -10.58 2.83 -11.64
C GLU A 231 -11.55 3.26 -12.78
N PHE A 232 -12.79 2.79 -12.83
CA PHE A 232 -13.78 3.27 -13.82
C PHE A 232 -14.19 4.74 -13.63
N ILE A 233 -14.03 5.28 -12.41
CA ILE A 233 -14.38 6.66 -12.08
C ILE A 233 -13.16 7.51 -11.74
N LYS A 234 -11.96 6.98 -11.94
CA LYS A 234 -10.68 7.62 -11.64
C LYS A 234 -10.06 8.18 -12.90
N ASN A 235 -9.42 9.34 -12.80
CA ASN A 235 -8.69 9.91 -13.93
C ASN A 235 -7.50 9.02 -14.31
N ASN A 236 -7.28 8.88 -15.62
CA ASN A 236 -6.08 8.22 -16.11
C ASN A 236 -4.84 8.93 -15.61
N GLN A 237 -3.82 8.18 -15.27
CA GLN A 237 -2.55 8.72 -14.77
C GLN A 237 -1.55 8.96 -15.91
N GLU A 238 -1.71 8.22 -17.00
CA GLU A 238 -0.83 8.26 -18.17
C GLU A 238 -1.65 8.48 -19.45
N VAL A 239 -1.10 9.26 -20.37
CA VAL A 239 -1.80 9.65 -21.63
C VAL A 239 -2.14 8.41 -22.49
N PHE A 240 -1.28 7.39 -22.50
CA PHE A 240 -1.53 6.19 -23.30
C PHE A 240 -2.74 5.37 -22.83
N GLU A 241 -3.20 5.56 -21.59
CA GLU A 241 -4.36 4.86 -21.03
C GLU A 241 -5.68 5.32 -21.68
N GLU A 242 -5.73 6.51 -22.28
CA GLU A 242 -6.93 7.05 -22.94
C GLU A 242 -7.43 6.18 -24.11
N THR A 243 -6.54 5.43 -24.74
CA THR A 243 -6.88 4.55 -25.87
C THR A 243 -7.15 3.10 -25.47
N MET A 244 -7.01 2.77 -24.19
CA MET A 244 -7.16 1.42 -23.68
C MET A 244 -8.61 1.14 -23.26
N LEU A 245 -9.10 -0.09 -23.51
CA LEU A 245 -10.41 -0.55 -23.05
C LEU A 245 -10.47 -0.66 -21.51
N LEU A 246 -9.38 -1.11 -20.90
CA LEU A 246 -9.15 -1.16 -19.46
C LEU A 246 -7.82 -0.46 -19.19
N ASN A 247 -7.78 0.44 -18.20
CA ASN A 247 -6.54 1.10 -17.82
C ASN A 247 -5.55 0.15 -17.11
N MET A 248 -4.31 0.58 -16.93
CA MET A 248 -3.26 -0.23 -16.30
C MET A 248 -3.61 -0.65 -14.88
N GLY A 249 -4.32 0.20 -14.13
CA GLY A 249 -4.79 -0.12 -12.78
C GLY A 249 -5.77 -1.31 -12.77
N GLN A 250 -6.66 -1.39 -13.76
CA GLN A 250 -7.61 -2.49 -13.93
C GLN A 250 -6.90 -3.77 -14.40
N LEU A 251 -6.07 -3.67 -15.45
CA LEU A 251 -5.34 -4.83 -15.99
C LEU A 251 -4.44 -5.47 -14.94
N LEU A 252 -3.73 -4.67 -14.15
CA LEU A 252 -2.88 -5.17 -13.08
C LEU A 252 -3.70 -5.75 -11.91
N SER A 253 -4.94 -5.32 -11.71
CA SER A 253 -5.78 -5.84 -10.62
C SER A 253 -6.29 -7.26 -10.88
N ILE A 254 -6.59 -7.62 -12.13
CA ILE A 254 -7.17 -8.91 -12.51
C ILE A 254 -6.32 -10.10 -12.01
N PRO A 255 -5.02 -10.20 -12.31
CA PRO A 255 -4.23 -11.35 -11.88
C PRO A 255 -4.14 -11.48 -10.35
N PHE A 256 -4.14 -10.37 -9.63
CA PHE A 256 -4.11 -10.41 -8.16
C PHE A 256 -5.45 -10.86 -7.56
N VAL A 257 -6.58 -10.47 -8.14
CA VAL A 257 -7.90 -10.98 -7.72
C VAL A 257 -7.98 -12.49 -7.98
N ILE A 258 -7.55 -12.96 -9.15
CA ILE A 258 -7.54 -14.40 -9.48
C ILE A 258 -6.64 -15.17 -8.52
N ALA A 259 -5.43 -14.68 -8.25
CA ALA A 259 -4.51 -15.27 -7.29
C ALA A 259 -5.10 -15.29 -5.86
N GLY A 260 -5.78 -14.21 -5.46
CA GLY A 260 -6.46 -14.11 -4.19
C GLY A 260 -7.56 -15.16 -4.04
N VAL A 261 -8.44 -15.29 -5.03
CA VAL A 261 -9.51 -16.31 -5.05
C VAL A 261 -8.91 -17.71 -4.98
N TRP A 262 -7.89 -17.99 -5.79
CA TRP A 262 -7.21 -19.29 -5.76
C TRP A 262 -6.61 -19.59 -4.38
N LEU A 263 -5.93 -18.61 -3.73
CA LEU A 263 -5.37 -18.78 -2.40
C LEU A 263 -6.43 -19.07 -1.35
N VAL A 264 -7.56 -18.35 -1.39
CA VAL A 264 -8.68 -18.57 -0.46
C VAL A 264 -9.25 -19.98 -0.64
N ILE A 265 -9.54 -20.40 -1.86
CA ILE A 265 -10.07 -21.76 -2.15
C ILE A 265 -9.06 -22.81 -1.67
N ARG A 266 -7.77 -22.64 -2.01
CA ARG A 266 -6.70 -23.55 -1.58
C ARG A 266 -6.59 -23.62 -0.05
N ALA A 267 -6.66 -22.49 0.65
CA ALA A 267 -6.56 -22.44 2.11
C ALA A 267 -7.77 -23.09 2.81
N LEU A 268 -8.96 -22.94 2.24
CA LEU A 268 -10.18 -23.55 2.78
C LEU A 268 -10.25 -25.07 2.53
N SER A 269 -9.67 -25.56 1.43
CA SER A 269 -9.61 -27.00 1.11
C SER A 269 -8.52 -27.77 1.88
N ARG A 270 -7.62 -27.08 2.59
CA ARG A 270 -6.56 -27.71 3.37
C ARG A 270 -6.90 -27.80 4.86
N PRO A 271 -6.36 -28.79 5.58
CA PRO A 271 -6.52 -28.85 7.02
C PRO A 271 -5.87 -27.66 7.71
N ARG A 272 -6.37 -27.29 8.89
CA ARG A 272 -5.75 -26.25 9.72
C ARG A 272 -4.42 -26.75 10.25
N VAL A 273 -3.41 -25.87 10.25
CA VAL A 273 -2.10 -26.11 10.82
C VAL A 273 -2.06 -25.41 12.18
N PRO A 274 -2.06 -26.13 13.31
CA PRO A 274 -1.98 -25.51 14.63
C PRO A 274 -0.72 -24.66 14.77
N ILE A 275 -0.87 -23.44 15.25
CA ILE A 275 0.24 -22.47 15.36
C ILE A 275 1.05 -22.64 16.62
N LYS A 276 0.51 -23.35 17.63
CA LYS A 276 1.23 -23.58 18.90
C LYS A 276 2.54 -24.33 18.63
N PHE A 277 3.62 -23.56 18.57
CA PHE A 277 4.97 -24.13 18.55
C PHE A 277 5.21 -24.86 19.86
N ALA A 278 5.53 -26.15 19.77
CA ALA A 278 6.15 -26.84 20.89
C ALA A 278 7.36 -26.00 21.33
N LYS A 279 7.42 -25.65 22.62
CA LYS A 279 8.60 -25.01 23.21
C LYS A 279 9.81 -25.76 22.69
N GLU A 280 10.68 -25.10 21.91
CA GLU A 280 11.99 -25.65 21.61
C GLU A 280 12.58 -26.07 22.94
N LYS A 281 12.75 -27.40 23.14
CA LYS A 281 13.46 -27.91 24.29
C LYS A 281 14.82 -27.24 24.26
N LYS A 282 15.09 -26.38 25.26
CA LYS A 282 16.45 -25.89 25.50
C LYS A 282 17.34 -27.10 25.60
N LYS A 283 18.18 -27.36 24.61
CA LYS A 283 19.35 -28.17 24.71
C LYS A 283 20.52 -27.30 25.13
#